data_561b3b70f1fb7d8557a4d1f3a8046581
#
_entry.id   561b3b70f1fb7d8557a4d1f3a8046581
#
_cell.length_a   1.000
_cell.length_b   1.000
_cell.length_c   1.000
_cell.angle_alpha   90.00
_cell.angle_beta   90.00
_cell.angle_gamma   90.00
#
_symmetry.space_group_name_H-M   'P 1'
#
loop_
_entity.id
_entity.type
_entity.pdbx_description
1 polymer ?
#
loop_
_entity_poly.entity_id
_entity_poly.type
_entity_poly.pdbx_seq_one_letter_code
_entity_poly.pdbx_strand_id
1 'polypeptide(L)'
;MKQEHVLRVNNLKLKPDHSKEQLSLMLKKTLGLKNEYQIEYDVVKRSIDARHKPYIMYVYSVDVKKISKNGNNIDLKKFLKKNPNVMYVEKSI
;
A
#
# COMPACT_ATOMS: atom_id res chain seq x y z
N MET A 1 14.55 -3.89 -21.81
CA MET A 1 13.61 -3.22 -20.89
C MET A 1 13.43 -4.05 -19.64
N LYS A 2 13.64 -3.42 -18.52
CA LYS A 2 13.42 -4.10 -17.24
C LYS A 2 11.96 -4.00 -16.85
N GLN A 3 11.38 -5.11 -16.40
CA GLN A 3 10.05 -5.14 -15.84
C GLN A 3 10.16 -5.26 -14.33
N GLU A 4 9.44 -4.40 -13.63
CA GLU A 4 9.32 -4.46 -12.18
C GLU A 4 7.95 -4.96 -11.79
N HIS A 5 7.91 -5.77 -10.74
CA HIS A 5 6.65 -6.17 -10.14
C HIS A 5 6.45 -5.41 -8.84
N VAL A 6 5.23 -4.96 -8.63
CA VAL A 6 4.84 -4.23 -7.43
C VAL A 6 3.55 -4.83 -6.87
N LEU A 7 3.35 -4.68 -5.57
CA LEU A 7 2.05 -4.95 -4.96
C LEU A 7 1.23 -3.67 -5.00
N ARG A 8 0.15 -3.68 -5.74
CA ARG A 8 -0.79 -2.56 -5.77
C ARG A 8 -1.83 -2.77 -4.69
N VAL A 9 -1.86 -1.85 -3.74
CA VAL A 9 -2.81 -1.89 -2.64
C VAL A 9 -3.83 -0.77 -2.85
N ASN A 10 -5.08 -1.14 -3.01
CA ASN A 10 -6.18 -0.21 -3.28
C ASN A 10 -7.04 -0.03 -2.03
N ASN A 11 -7.90 0.99 -2.07
CA ASN A 11 -8.90 1.25 -1.03
C ASN A 11 -8.31 1.47 0.37
N LEU A 12 -7.16 2.15 0.42
CA LEU A 12 -6.59 2.57 1.70
C LEU A 12 -7.30 3.85 2.14
N LYS A 13 -8.21 3.72 3.10
CA LYS A 13 -9.03 4.84 3.57
C LYS A 13 -8.40 5.49 4.79
N LEU A 14 -8.21 6.79 4.71
CA LEU A 14 -7.60 7.58 5.78
C LEU A 14 -8.37 8.88 5.99
N LYS A 15 -8.36 9.38 7.21
CA LYS A 15 -8.96 10.67 7.51
C LYS A 15 -8.15 11.79 6.85
N PRO A 16 -8.78 12.94 6.51
CA PRO A 16 -8.06 14.04 5.84
C PRO A 16 -6.86 14.59 6.62
N ASP A 17 -6.88 14.48 7.93
CA ASP A 17 -5.83 14.99 8.81
C ASP A 17 -4.71 13.97 9.10
N HIS A 18 -4.66 12.88 8.34
CA HIS A 18 -3.65 11.85 8.56
C HIS A 18 -2.23 12.34 8.24
N SER A 19 -1.25 11.75 8.93
CA SER A 19 0.15 11.98 8.64
C SER A 19 0.65 10.94 7.62
N LYS A 20 1.85 11.20 7.06
CA LYS A 20 2.49 10.23 6.15
C LYS A 20 2.75 8.90 6.84
N GLU A 21 3.06 8.95 8.13
CA GLU A 21 3.30 7.74 8.92
C GLU A 21 2.05 6.87 9.03
N GLN A 22 0.89 7.48 9.11
CA GLN A 22 -0.37 6.75 9.19
C GLN A 22 -0.64 5.95 7.92
N LEU A 23 -0.29 6.50 6.77
CA LEU A 23 -0.42 5.76 5.51
C LEU A 23 0.48 4.53 5.50
N SER A 24 1.72 4.69 5.94
CA SER A 24 2.67 3.58 6.05
C SER A 24 2.17 2.51 7.01
N LEU A 25 1.64 2.91 8.17
CA LEU A 25 1.08 1.98 9.15
C LEU A 25 -0.14 1.24 8.58
N MET A 26 -0.98 1.94 7.84
CA MET A 26 -2.16 1.32 7.21
C MET A 26 -1.73 0.28 6.18
N LEU A 27 -0.68 0.56 5.40
CA LEU A 27 -0.13 -0.40 4.45
C LEU A 27 0.37 -1.65 5.16
N LYS A 28 1.14 -1.49 6.23
CA LYS A 28 1.65 -2.62 7.00
C LYS A 28 0.52 -3.45 7.56
N LYS A 29 -0.51 -2.80 8.10
CA LYS A 29 -1.67 -3.48 8.65
C LYS A 29 -2.42 -4.26 7.57
N THR A 30 -2.62 -3.66 6.41
CA THR A 30 -3.32 -4.30 5.29
C THR A 30 -2.56 -5.52 4.78
N LEU A 31 -1.23 -5.45 4.75
CA LEU A 31 -0.39 -6.56 4.30
C LEU A 31 -0.05 -7.55 5.41
N GLY A 32 -0.46 -7.27 6.65
CA GLY A 32 -0.17 -8.15 7.78
C GLY A 32 1.28 -8.09 8.25
N LEU A 33 1.93 -6.95 8.05
CA LEU A 33 3.33 -6.74 8.42
C LEU A 33 3.45 -6.20 9.84
N LYS A 34 4.50 -6.65 10.55
CA LYS A 34 4.86 -6.10 11.86
C LYS A 34 5.73 -4.84 11.69
N ASN A 35 5.95 -4.11 12.77
CA ASN A 35 6.72 -2.85 12.74
C ASN A 35 8.17 -3.04 12.30
N GLU A 36 8.72 -4.22 12.44
CA GLU A 36 10.11 -4.54 12.06
C GLU A 36 10.32 -4.58 10.55
N TYR A 37 9.25 -4.66 9.77
CA TYR A 37 9.33 -4.65 8.32
C TYR A 37 9.49 -3.22 7.79
N GLN A 38 10.26 -3.10 6.72
CA GLN A 38 10.41 -1.83 6.00
C GLN A 38 9.78 -1.97 4.62
N ILE A 39 9.10 -0.93 4.17
CA ILE A 39 8.45 -0.92 2.88
C ILE A 39 8.85 0.32 2.08
N GLU A 40 9.07 0.11 0.78
CA GLU A 40 9.22 1.19 -0.18
C GLU A 40 7.99 1.21 -1.07
N TYR A 41 7.36 2.35 -1.18
CA TYR A 41 6.12 2.47 -1.93
C TYR A 41 5.97 3.85 -2.56
N ASP A 42 5.14 3.92 -3.61
CA ASP A 42 4.70 5.17 -4.22
C ASP A 42 3.18 5.25 -4.18
N VAL A 43 2.68 6.44 -3.90
CA VAL A 43 1.24 6.71 -4.01
C VAL A 43 0.93 6.95 -5.49
N VAL A 44 0.09 6.10 -6.07
CA VAL A 44 -0.25 6.19 -7.49
C VAL A 44 -1.59 6.88 -7.73
N LYS A 45 -2.46 6.89 -6.74
CA LYS A 45 -3.76 7.53 -6.86
C LYS A 45 -4.27 7.96 -5.49
N ARG A 46 -4.89 9.13 -5.45
CA ARG A 46 -5.63 9.61 -4.29
C ARG A 46 -6.98 10.13 -4.77
N SER A 47 -8.05 9.66 -4.15
CA SER A 47 -9.40 10.15 -4.41
C SER A 47 -10.06 10.52 -3.10
N ILE A 48 -11.15 11.25 -3.19
CA ILE A 48 -11.91 11.69 -2.03
C ILE A 48 -13.24 10.97 -2.03
N ASP A 49 -13.58 10.32 -0.92
CA ASP A 49 -14.87 9.68 -0.72
C ASP A 49 -15.66 10.54 0.26
N ALA A 50 -16.74 11.16 -0.25
CA ALA A 50 -17.61 12.03 0.53
C ALA A 50 -19.03 11.48 0.62
N ARG A 51 -19.19 10.17 0.42
CA ARG A 51 -20.53 9.56 0.41
C ARG A 51 -21.23 9.60 1.76
N HIS A 52 -20.47 9.67 2.84
CA HIS A 52 -21.02 9.69 4.19
C HIS A 52 -20.77 11.06 4.85
N LYS A 53 -21.41 12.09 4.34
CA LYS A 53 -21.29 13.42 4.94
C LYS A 53 -21.80 13.43 6.38
N PRO A 54 -21.12 14.16 7.28
CA PRO A 54 -20.02 15.09 7.06
C PRO A 54 -18.63 14.44 7.01
N TYR A 55 -18.54 13.11 7.00
CA TYR A 55 -17.26 12.40 7.05
C TYR A 55 -16.68 12.28 5.65
N ILE A 56 -15.51 12.89 5.46
CA ILE A 56 -14.75 12.80 4.22
C ILE A 56 -13.56 11.89 4.48
N MET A 57 -13.32 10.95 3.57
CA MET A 57 -12.17 10.06 3.65
C MET A 57 -11.32 10.19 2.40
N TYR A 58 -10.02 10.16 2.55
CA TYR A 58 -9.11 10.02 1.43
C TYR A 58 -8.90 8.53 1.15
N VAL A 59 -9.00 8.16 -0.12
CA VAL A 59 -8.81 6.78 -0.57
C VAL A 59 -7.55 6.74 -1.44
N TYR A 60 -6.58 5.96 -1.01
CA TYR A 60 -5.30 5.85 -1.69
C TYR A 60 -5.16 4.53 -2.41
N SER A 61 -4.45 4.56 -3.54
CA SER A 61 -3.89 3.39 -4.19
C SER A 61 -2.38 3.56 -4.19
N VAL A 62 -1.68 2.52 -3.75
CA VAL A 62 -0.24 2.59 -3.51
C VAL A 62 0.42 1.39 -4.16
N ASP A 63 1.56 1.62 -4.83
CA ASP A 63 2.40 0.56 -5.37
C ASP A 63 3.55 0.31 -4.40
N VAL A 64 3.56 -0.85 -3.77
CA VAL A 64 4.64 -1.28 -2.89
C VAL A 64 5.73 -1.93 -3.74
N LYS A 65 6.89 -1.30 -3.79
CA LYS A 65 8.00 -1.74 -4.63
C LYS A 65 8.86 -2.79 -3.95
N LYS A 66 9.03 -2.67 -2.64
CA LYS A 66 9.98 -3.48 -1.90
C LYS A 66 9.53 -3.63 -0.46
N ILE A 67 9.65 -4.85 0.04
CA ILE A 67 9.43 -5.15 1.45
C ILE A 67 10.69 -5.83 1.96
N SER A 68 11.21 -5.36 3.09
CA SER A 68 12.41 -5.91 3.69
C SER A 68 12.27 -6.05 5.20
N LYS A 69 13.05 -6.97 5.75
CA LYS A 69 13.13 -7.21 7.19
C LYS A 69 14.59 -7.49 7.53
N ASN A 70 15.14 -6.70 8.47
CA ASN A 70 16.53 -6.84 8.90
C ASN A 70 17.53 -6.80 7.72
N GLY A 71 17.25 -5.93 6.74
CA GLY A 71 18.10 -5.79 5.55
C GLY A 71 17.90 -6.85 4.47
N ASN A 72 17.02 -7.81 4.70
CA ASN A 72 16.73 -8.88 3.75
C ASN A 72 15.46 -8.58 2.96
N ASN A 73 15.55 -8.65 1.64
CA ASN A 73 14.38 -8.45 0.78
C ASN A 73 13.45 -9.65 0.88
N ILE A 74 12.17 -9.38 0.94
CA ILE A 74 11.14 -10.41 1.01
C ILE A 74 10.34 -10.39 -0.29
N ASP A 75 10.01 -11.58 -0.80
CA ASP A 75 9.24 -11.72 -2.01
C ASP A 75 7.85 -11.13 -1.82
N LEU A 76 7.49 -10.20 -2.70
CA LEU A 76 6.19 -9.53 -2.66
C LEU A 76 5.03 -10.51 -2.81
N LYS A 77 5.23 -11.60 -3.54
CA LYS A 77 4.20 -12.61 -3.74
C LYS A 77 3.71 -13.24 -2.45
N LYS A 78 4.54 -13.26 -1.41
CA LYS A 78 4.16 -13.81 -0.11
C LYS A 78 3.01 -13.04 0.54
N PHE A 79 2.81 -11.80 0.14
CA PHE A 79 1.78 -10.94 0.69
C PHE A 79 0.52 -10.89 -0.17
N LEU A 80 0.50 -11.66 -1.25
CA LEU A 80 -0.69 -11.86 -2.08
C LEU A 80 -1.63 -12.84 -1.38
N LYS A 81 -2.23 -12.39 -0.30
CA LYS A 81 -3.24 -13.17 0.39
C LYS A 81 -4.60 -12.92 -0.27
N LYS A 82 -5.63 -13.62 0.21
CA LYS A 82 -6.99 -13.48 -0.29
C LYS A 82 -7.61 -12.12 0.02
N ASN A 83 -6.85 -11.06 -0.22
CA ASN A 83 -7.31 -9.69 -0.03
C ASN A 83 -7.61 -9.10 -1.41
N PRO A 84 -8.87 -8.79 -1.71
CA PRO A 84 -9.25 -8.27 -3.03
C PRO A 84 -8.64 -6.90 -3.33
N ASN A 85 -8.13 -6.20 -2.31
CA ASN A 85 -7.53 -4.88 -2.47
C ASN A 85 -6.03 -4.94 -2.76
N VAL A 86 -5.44 -6.14 -2.77
CA VAL A 86 -4.01 -6.32 -3.02
C VAL A 86 -3.82 -7.08 -4.33
N MET A 87 -3.04 -6.50 -5.25
CA MET A 87 -2.78 -7.09 -6.57
C MET A 87 -1.29 -7.10 -6.85
N TYR A 88 -0.83 -8.15 -7.52
CA TYR A 88 0.55 -8.24 -8.00
C TYR A 88 0.58 -7.75 -9.44
N VAL A 89 1.22 -6.62 -9.67
CA VAL A 89 1.16 -5.91 -10.94
C VAL A 89 2.56 -5.82 -11.53
N GLU A 90 2.65 -6.09 -12.82
CA GLU A 90 3.88 -5.92 -13.60
C GLU A 90 3.92 -4.51 -14.14
N LYS A 91 5.04 -3.83 -13.93
CA LYS A 91 5.22 -2.44 -14.33
C LYS A 91 6.41 -2.34 -15.26
N SER A 92 6.23 -1.75 -16.43
CA SER A 92 7.31 -1.46 -17.36
C SER A 92 8.08 -0.22 -16.92
N ILE A 93 9.39 -0.31 -17.00
CA ILE A 93 10.28 0.81 -16.70
C ILE A 93 10.92 1.30 -17.99
#